data_4bcc2d032588296c94c21920ba74f184
#
_entry.id   4bcc2d032588296c94c21920ba74f184
#
_cell.length_a   1.000
_cell.length_b   1.000
_cell.length_c   1.000
_cell.angle_alpha   90.00
_cell.angle_beta   90.00
_cell.angle_gamma   90.00
#
_symmetry.space_group_name_H-M   'P 1'
#
loop_
_entity.id
_entity.type
_entity.pdbx_description
1 polymer ?
#
loop_
_entity_poly.entity_id
_entity_poly.type
_entity_poly.pdbx_seq_one_letter_code
_entity_poly.pdbx_strand_id
1 'polypeptide(L)'
;MTYYQPIASNQSELKVKGSRFIADIFPIQSEAEALEVIGAIRKREHSASHHCYAFSLGTGDRALFRMNDDGEPAGTAGKPIYSALFGANLVNTLAVVTRYFGGTKLGKGGLIRAYSGVVQEAIITLKVEKFIPMAELTCQAGFDEANLVYRVIENFKGEILGQTYTDQVTILFRISRDHAEKAAWELYQSSNGHIKAEISTTPEADIP
;
A
#
# COMPACT_ATOMS: atom_id res chain seq x y z
N MET A 1 9.48 9.07 7.12
CA MET A 1 9.14 9.25 5.69
C MET A 1 7.63 9.36 5.61
N THR A 2 7.05 10.28 4.83
CA THR A 2 5.59 10.39 4.70
C THR A 2 5.15 9.59 3.47
N TYR A 3 4.19 8.70 3.65
CA TYR A 3 3.60 7.90 2.59
C TYR A 3 2.23 8.43 2.20
N TYR A 4 1.83 8.14 0.97
CA TYR A 4 0.53 8.50 0.41
C TYR A 4 -0.10 7.28 -0.25
N GLN A 5 -1.44 7.25 -0.28
CA GLN A 5 -2.19 6.23 -1.01
C GLN A 5 -3.23 6.89 -1.92
N PRO A 6 -3.51 6.31 -3.10
CA PRO A 6 -4.58 6.79 -3.94
C PRO A 6 -5.94 6.64 -3.26
N ILE A 7 -6.84 7.62 -3.45
CA ILE A 7 -8.25 7.55 -3.04
C ILE A 7 -9.19 7.31 -4.22
N ALA A 8 -8.65 7.36 -5.44
CA ALA A 8 -9.38 7.09 -6.67
C ALA A 8 -8.40 6.63 -7.76
N SER A 9 -8.90 5.91 -8.75
CA SER A 9 -8.13 5.57 -9.94
C SER A 9 -7.81 6.80 -10.79
N ASN A 10 -6.71 6.73 -11.53
CA ASN A 10 -6.32 7.76 -12.50
C ASN A 10 -5.69 7.13 -13.73
N GLN A 11 -5.74 7.83 -14.84
CA GLN A 11 -5.19 7.37 -16.12
C GLN A 11 -4.42 8.48 -16.83
N SER A 12 -3.36 8.12 -17.54
CA SER A 12 -2.68 8.99 -18.50
C SER A 12 -2.31 8.25 -19.78
N GLU A 13 -2.02 8.97 -20.83
CA GLU A 13 -1.61 8.42 -22.12
C GLU A 13 -0.39 9.16 -22.66
N LEU A 14 0.61 8.42 -23.15
CA LEU A 14 1.81 8.95 -23.79
C LEU A 14 2.04 8.28 -25.16
N LYS A 15 2.32 9.08 -26.18
CA LYS A 15 2.68 8.59 -27.51
C LYS A 15 4.16 8.84 -27.80
N VAL A 16 4.89 7.78 -28.13
CA VAL A 16 6.34 7.86 -28.44
C VAL A 16 6.65 7.03 -29.67
N LYS A 17 7.15 7.67 -30.73
CA LYS A 17 7.57 7.02 -32.00
C LYS A 17 6.53 6.02 -32.52
N GLY A 18 5.26 6.42 -32.54
CA GLY A 18 4.15 5.60 -33.00
C GLY A 18 3.60 4.60 -31.97
N SER A 19 4.37 4.24 -30.92
CA SER A 19 3.84 3.44 -29.82
C SER A 19 2.97 4.28 -28.89
N ARG A 20 1.90 3.67 -28.37
CA ARG A 20 0.96 4.26 -27.40
C ARG A 20 1.11 3.55 -26.07
N PHE A 21 1.29 4.30 -25.00
CA PHE A 21 1.38 3.84 -23.61
C PHE A 21 0.23 4.44 -22.82
N ILE A 22 -0.53 3.59 -22.14
CA ILE A 22 -1.63 4.00 -21.25
C ILE A 22 -1.28 3.52 -19.86
N ALA A 23 -1.14 4.43 -18.91
CA ALA A 23 -0.95 4.12 -17.50
C ALA A 23 -2.28 4.24 -16.77
N ASP A 24 -2.74 3.15 -16.18
CA ASP A 24 -3.86 3.10 -15.25
C ASP A 24 -3.29 2.93 -13.84
N ILE A 25 -3.64 3.81 -12.89
CA ILE A 25 -3.27 3.73 -11.47
C ILE A 25 -4.52 3.46 -10.64
N PHE A 26 -4.42 2.51 -9.68
CA PHE A 26 -5.52 2.11 -8.82
C PHE A 26 -5.08 2.06 -7.36
N PRO A 27 -5.95 2.44 -6.39
CA PRO A 27 -5.83 2.00 -5.02
C PRO A 27 -6.04 0.49 -4.96
N ILE A 28 -5.28 -0.20 -4.12
CA ILE A 28 -5.43 -1.63 -3.85
C ILE A 28 -5.20 -1.91 -2.37
N GLN A 29 -5.89 -2.93 -1.82
CA GLN A 29 -5.74 -3.34 -0.44
C GLN A 29 -5.10 -4.74 -0.30
N SER A 30 -5.03 -5.51 -1.41
CA SER A 30 -4.46 -6.85 -1.41
C SER A 30 -3.80 -7.21 -2.75
N GLU A 31 -2.95 -8.25 -2.74
CA GLU A 31 -2.38 -8.82 -3.96
C GLU A 31 -3.48 -9.44 -4.84
N ALA A 32 -4.51 -10.03 -4.23
CA ALA A 32 -5.64 -10.61 -4.97
C ALA A 32 -6.38 -9.54 -5.78
N GLU A 33 -6.69 -8.40 -5.17
CA GLU A 33 -7.32 -7.25 -5.84
C GLU A 33 -6.43 -6.73 -6.99
N ALA A 34 -5.12 -6.61 -6.77
CA ALA A 34 -4.20 -6.21 -7.84
C ALA A 34 -4.28 -7.15 -9.05
N LEU A 35 -4.30 -8.47 -8.80
CA LEU A 35 -4.38 -9.47 -9.87
C LEU A 35 -5.73 -9.43 -10.60
N GLU A 36 -6.83 -9.20 -9.90
CA GLU A 36 -8.15 -9.01 -10.53
C GLU A 36 -8.17 -7.79 -11.46
N VAL A 37 -7.67 -6.65 -11.00
CA VAL A 37 -7.58 -5.43 -11.81
C VAL A 37 -6.70 -5.64 -13.04
N ILE A 38 -5.52 -6.27 -12.89
CA ILE A 38 -4.65 -6.61 -14.02
C ILE A 38 -5.39 -7.50 -15.02
N GLY A 39 -6.12 -8.51 -14.54
CA GLY A 39 -6.93 -9.40 -15.37
C GLY A 39 -8.04 -8.66 -16.13
N ALA A 40 -8.71 -7.71 -15.50
CA ALA A 40 -9.74 -6.87 -16.11
C ALA A 40 -9.15 -5.97 -17.22
N ILE A 41 -7.98 -5.36 -16.98
CA ILE A 41 -7.28 -4.54 -17.98
C ILE A 41 -6.86 -5.40 -19.18
N ARG A 42 -6.29 -6.57 -18.96
CA ARG A 42 -5.90 -7.50 -20.05
C ARG A 42 -7.08 -7.90 -20.92
N LYS A 43 -8.27 -8.08 -20.33
CA LYS A 43 -9.49 -8.37 -21.08
C LYS A 43 -9.98 -7.13 -21.87
N ARG A 44 -9.96 -5.96 -21.26
CA ARG A 44 -10.38 -4.69 -21.88
C ARG A 44 -9.47 -4.31 -23.04
N GLU A 45 -8.16 -4.42 -22.85
CA GLU A 45 -7.11 -3.99 -23.79
C GLU A 45 -6.47 -5.19 -24.51
N HIS A 46 -7.24 -6.24 -24.84
CA HIS A 46 -6.76 -7.54 -25.33
C HIS A 46 -5.92 -7.47 -26.62
N SER A 47 -6.01 -6.39 -27.40
CA SER A 47 -5.23 -6.16 -28.61
C SER A 47 -3.87 -5.48 -28.36
N ALA A 48 -3.57 -5.14 -27.12
CA ALA A 48 -2.30 -4.54 -26.77
C ALA A 48 -1.14 -5.53 -26.84
N SER A 49 0.06 -5.02 -27.06
CA SER A 49 1.28 -5.84 -27.13
C SER A 49 1.75 -6.29 -25.75
N HIS A 50 1.62 -5.44 -24.73
CA HIS A 50 2.11 -5.68 -23.37
C HIS A 50 1.23 -5.00 -22.32
N HIS A 51 1.11 -5.64 -21.15
CA HIS A 51 0.47 -5.10 -19.94
C HIS A 51 1.45 -5.20 -18.77
N CYS A 52 2.43 -4.31 -18.77
CA CYS A 52 3.45 -4.26 -17.73
C CYS A 52 2.88 -3.61 -16.47
N TYR A 53 3.29 -4.11 -15.30
CA TYR A 53 2.75 -3.55 -14.06
C TYR A 53 3.76 -3.54 -12.92
N ALA A 54 3.49 -2.70 -11.93
CA ALA A 54 4.07 -2.80 -10.61
C ALA A 54 3.04 -2.39 -9.56
N PHE A 55 3.13 -2.99 -8.37
CA PHE A 55 2.37 -2.56 -7.22
C PHE A 55 3.19 -2.65 -5.94
N SER A 56 2.74 -1.89 -4.93
CA SER A 56 3.23 -1.99 -3.57
C SER A 56 2.08 -1.95 -2.57
N LEU A 57 2.20 -2.72 -1.48
CA LEU A 57 1.25 -2.81 -0.38
C LEU A 57 2.00 -2.61 0.93
N GLY A 58 1.43 -1.82 1.83
CA GLY A 58 2.01 -1.55 3.14
C GLY A 58 3.34 -0.79 3.11
N THR A 59 4.03 -0.75 4.25
CA THR A 59 5.28 -0.01 4.46
C THR A 59 6.27 -0.78 5.33
N GLY A 60 7.56 -0.36 5.27
CA GLY A 60 8.64 -0.92 6.10
C GLY A 60 8.99 -2.36 5.72
N ASP A 61 9.42 -3.15 6.70
CA ASP A 61 9.90 -4.53 6.49
C ASP A 61 8.81 -5.50 6.00
N ARG A 62 7.55 -5.08 6.08
CA ARG A 62 6.38 -5.85 5.63
C ARG A 62 5.82 -5.40 4.30
N ALA A 63 6.45 -4.42 3.66
CA ALA A 63 6.01 -3.97 2.35
C ALA A 63 6.10 -5.10 1.33
N LEU A 64 4.99 -5.42 0.71
CA LEU A 64 4.94 -6.33 -0.43
C LEU A 64 4.99 -5.51 -1.71
N PHE A 65 5.87 -5.89 -2.62
CA PHE A 65 5.89 -5.31 -3.96
C PHE A 65 6.04 -6.39 -5.02
N ARG A 66 5.44 -6.15 -6.18
CA ARG A 66 5.58 -6.99 -7.37
C ARG A 66 5.75 -6.11 -8.60
N MET A 67 6.47 -6.63 -9.58
CA MET A 67 6.63 -5.98 -10.87
C MET A 67 6.74 -7.03 -11.99
N ASN A 68 6.28 -6.67 -13.19
CA ASN A 68 6.31 -7.57 -14.34
C ASN A 68 6.52 -6.77 -15.63
N ASP A 69 7.45 -7.24 -16.46
CA ASP A 69 7.75 -6.65 -17.77
C ASP A 69 6.85 -7.17 -18.90
N ASP A 70 6.04 -8.21 -18.65
CA ASP A 70 5.06 -8.81 -19.59
C ASP A 70 5.58 -8.98 -21.03
N GLY A 71 6.80 -9.52 -21.14
CA GLY A 71 7.47 -9.78 -22.43
C GLY A 71 8.30 -8.62 -23.00
N GLU A 72 8.32 -7.45 -22.37
CA GLU A 72 9.32 -6.43 -22.67
C GLU A 72 10.73 -6.88 -22.23
N PRO A 73 11.81 -6.32 -22.75
CA PRO A 73 13.16 -6.64 -22.28
C PRO A 73 13.29 -6.44 -20.76
N ALA A 74 13.93 -7.39 -20.09
CA ALA A 74 14.03 -7.41 -18.63
C ALA A 74 14.46 -6.07 -18.02
N GLY A 75 13.68 -5.59 -17.04
CA GLY A 75 13.92 -4.34 -16.32
C GLY A 75 13.62 -3.06 -17.08
N THR A 76 12.95 -3.15 -18.26
CA THR A 76 12.64 -1.95 -19.05
C THR A 76 11.25 -1.39 -18.85
N ALA A 77 10.37 -2.11 -18.14
CA ALA A 77 8.99 -1.71 -17.88
C ALA A 77 8.61 -1.80 -16.41
N GLY A 78 8.52 -2.98 -15.81
CA GLY A 78 8.09 -3.17 -14.43
C GLY A 78 8.92 -2.39 -13.42
N LYS A 79 10.25 -2.44 -13.53
CA LYS A 79 11.14 -1.68 -12.63
C LYS A 79 10.98 -0.14 -12.78
N PRO A 80 10.94 0.45 -13.99
CA PRO A 80 10.61 1.88 -14.19
C PRO A 80 9.26 2.29 -13.61
N ILE A 81 8.20 1.45 -13.78
CA ILE A 81 6.87 1.67 -13.19
C ILE A 81 6.99 1.73 -11.66
N TYR A 82 7.60 0.70 -11.06
CA TYR A 82 7.81 0.64 -9.61
C TYR A 82 8.59 1.86 -9.10
N SER A 83 9.68 2.23 -9.78
CA SER A 83 10.51 3.37 -9.39
C SER A 83 9.74 4.69 -9.40
N ALA A 84 8.78 4.86 -10.31
CA ALA A 84 7.92 6.06 -10.35
C ALA A 84 6.97 6.09 -9.14
N LEU A 85 6.33 4.97 -8.77
CA LEU A 85 5.49 4.87 -7.59
C LEU A 85 6.28 5.11 -6.31
N PHE A 86 7.43 4.45 -6.18
CA PHE A 86 8.32 4.58 -5.03
C PHE A 86 8.85 6.00 -4.85
N GLY A 87 9.26 6.66 -5.94
CA GLY A 87 9.73 8.05 -5.92
C GLY A 87 8.66 9.05 -5.50
N ALA A 88 7.39 8.72 -5.68
CA ALA A 88 6.24 9.50 -5.21
C ALA A 88 5.77 9.10 -3.80
N ASN A 89 6.47 8.19 -3.11
CA ASN A 89 6.09 7.61 -1.82
C ASN A 89 4.67 7.01 -1.81
N LEU A 90 4.24 6.45 -2.94
CA LEU A 90 2.93 5.81 -3.06
C LEU A 90 3.00 4.37 -2.52
N VAL A 91 2.03 4.04 -1.69
CA VAL A 91 1.77 2.70 -1.15
C VAL A 91 0.33 2.30 -1.44
N ASN A 92 -0.01 1.03 -1.26
CA ASN A 92 -1.34 0.50 -1.55
C ASN A 92 -1.80 0.87 -2.96
N THR A 93 -0.85 0.78 -3.91
CA THR A 93 -1.00 1.33 -5.26
C THR A 93 -0.57 0.30 -6.29
N LEU A 94 -1.43 0.08 -7.28
CA LEU A 94 -1.13 -0.64 -8.52
C LEU A 94 -1.02 0.35 -9.68
N ALA A 95 0.03 0.22 -10.49
CA ALA A 95 0.11 0.86 -11.81
C ALA A 95 0.24 -0.22 -12.89
N VAL A 96 -0.65 -0.18 -13.87
CA VAL A 96 -0.59 -1.03 -15.08
C VAL A 96 -0.35 -0.12 -16.28
N VAL A 97 0.67 -0.44 -17.05
CA VAL A 97 0.97 0.27 -18.31
C VAL A 97 0.70 -0.66 -19.49
N THR A 98 -0.34 -0.33 -20.22
CA THR A 98 -0.73 -1.00 -21.47
C THR A 98 0.01 -0.37 -22.63
N ARG A 99 0.71 -1.17 -23.42
CA ARG A 99 1.43 -0.68 -24.60
C ARG A 99 0.90 -1.27 -25.89
N TYR A 100 0.67 -0.38 -26.85
CA TYR A 100 0.46 -0.72 -28.27
C TYR A 100 1.73 -0.38 -29.04
N PHE A 101 2.32 -1.40 -29.68
CA PHE A 101 3.54 -1.20 -30.48
C PHE A 101 3.26 -0.43 -31.76
N GLY A 102 4.03 0.61 -32.03
CA GLY A 102 3.86 1.51 -33.17
C GLY A 102 4.79 1.24 -34.36
N GLY A 103 5.35 0.03 -34.47
CA GLY A 103 6.24 -0.34 -35.58
C GLY A 103 7.70 0.07 -35.41
N THR A 104 8.02 1.05 -34.54
CA THR A 104 9.39 1.50 -34.32
C THR A 104 9.93 1.06 -32.96
N LYS A 105 11.06 0.34 -32.93
CA LYS A 105 11.72 -0.05 -31.69
C LYS A 105 12.31 1.17 -30.96
N LEU A 106 11.96 1.32 -29.69
CA LEU A 106 12.43 2.45 -28.84
C LEU A 106 13.83 2.24 -28.26
N GLY A 107 14.30 0.98 -28.20
CA GLY A 107 15.49 0.57 -27.46
C GLY A 107 15.28 0.62 -25.94
N LYS A 108 16.18 -0.02 -25.17
CA LYS A 108 16.05 -0.14 -23.70
C LYS A 108 15.85 1.21 -23.01
N GLY A 109 16.69 2.18 -23.29
CA GLY A 109 16.58 3.52 -22.68
C GLY A 109 15.31 4.29 -23.08
N GLY A 110 14.80 4.07 -24.29
CA GLY A 110 13.52 4.64 -24.74
C GLY A 110 12.33 4.02 -24.01
N LEU A 111 12.34 2.70 -23.81
CA LEU A 111 11.31 1.99 -23.06
C LEU A 111 11.27 2.47 -21.60
N ILE A 112 12.43 2.49 -20.93
CA ILE A 112 12.52 2.94 -19.53
C ILE A 112 11.91 4.35 -19.38
N ARG A 113 12.25 5.28 -20.25
CA ARG A 113 11.69 6.64 -20.21
C ARG A 113 10.20 6.68 -20.51
N ALA A 114 9.70 5.87 -21.44
CA ALA A 114 8.30 5.85 -21.79
C ALA A 114 7.43 5.26 -20.65
N TYR A 115 7.85 4.12 -20.07
CA TYR A 115 7.14 3.49 -18.97
C TYR A 115 7.15 4.34 -17.70
N SER A 116 8.29 4.91 -17.31
CA SER A 116 8.34 5.81 -16.14
C SER A 116 7.59 7.11 -16.40
N GLY A 117 7.73 7.69 -17.59
CA GLY A 117 7.12 8.98 -17.93
C GLY A 117 5.60 8.94 -17.91
N VAL A 118 4.97 7.92 -18.52
CA VAL A 118 3.51 7.81 -18.52
C VAL A 118 2.95 7.62 -17.10
N VAL A 119 3.64 6.87 -16.23
CA VAL A 119 3.23 6.72 -14.83
C VAL A 119 3.40 8.04 -14.07
N GLN A 120 4.50 8.75 -14.26
CA GLN A 120 4.73 10.06 -13.65
C GLN A 120 3.64 11.07 -14.04
N GLU A 121 3.22 11.10 -15.31
CA GLU A 121 2.10 11.94 -15.76
C GLU A 121 0.79 11.58 -15.05
N ALA A 122 0.49 10.29 -14.90
CA ALA A 122 -0.67 9.85 -14.14
C ALA A 122 -0.60 10.26 -12.66
N ILE A 123 0.58 10.22 -12.04
CA ILE A 123 0.78 10.61 -10.64
C ILE A 123 0.52 12.11 -10.42
N ILE A 124 0.86 12.99 -11.36
CA ILE A 124 0.69 14.44 -11.22
C ILE A 124 -0.77 14.83 -10.90
N THR A 125 -1.73 14.13 -11.49
CA THR A 125 -3.16 14.40 -11.32
C THR A 125 -3.86 13.40 -10.40
N LEU A 126 -3.11 12.47 -9.80
CA LEU A 126 -3.64 11.45 -8.91
C LEU A 126 -4.12 12.08 -7.59
N LYS A 127 -5.34 11.76 -7.21
CA LYS A 127 -5.86 12.15 -5.89
C LYS A 127 -5.33 11.19 -4.84
N VAL A 128 -4.64 11.73 -3.85
CA VAL A 128 -4.01 10.95 -2.78
C VAL A 128 -4.38 11.49 -1.42
N GLU A 129 -4.31 10.62 -0.41
CA GLU A 129 -4.34 10.98 0.99
C GLU A 129 -3.06 10.51 1.68
N LYS A 130 -2.79 11.05 2.87
CA LYS A 130 -1.66 10.62 3.69
C LYS A 130 -1.94 9.24 4.26
N PHE A 131 -1.07 8.28 3.96
CA PHE A 131 -1.11 6.96 4.57
C PHE A 131 -0.37 6.97 5.92
N ILE A 132 -1.06 6.54 6.97
CA ILE A 132 -0.50 6.40 8.32
C ILE A 132 -0.44 4.90 8.60
N PRO A 133 0.78 4.31 8.66
CA PRO A 133 0.91 2.90 9.05
C PRO A 133 0.35 2.69 10.46
N MET A 134 -0.57 1.74 10.60
CA MET A 134 -1.16 1.38 11.88
C MET A 134 -0.48 0.12 12.46
N ALA A 135 -0.56 -0.05 13.76
CA ALA A 135 -0.20 -1.27 14.46
C ALA A 135 -1.39 -1.69 15.32
N GLU A 136 -1.65 -2.99 15.37
CA GLU A 136 -2.64 -3.58 16.27
C GLU A 136 -1.96 -4.01 17.55
N LEU A 137 -2.62 -3.72 18.66
CA LEU A 137 -2.18 -4.11 19.98
C LEU A 137 -3.30 -4.87 20.67
N THR A 138 -2.93 -5.94 21.37
CA THR A 138 -3.84 -6.69 22.23
C THR A 138 -3.32 -6.63 23.65
N CYS A 139 -4.20 -6.35 24.62
CA CYS A 139 -3.85 -6.43 26.04
C CYS A 139 -5.03 -7.01 26.84
N GLN A 140 -4.69 -7.53 28.03
CA GLN A 140 -5.65 -7.96 29.05
C GLN A 140 -5.52 -7.05 30.26
N ALA A 141 -6.66 -6.66 30.83
CA ALA A 141 -6.73 -5.81 32.00
C ALA A 141 -7.85 -6.27 32.97
N GLY A 142 -7.65 -6.09 34.24
CA GLY A 142 -8.73 -6.20 35.21
C GLY A 142 -9.84 -5.16 34.95
N PHE A 143 -11.08 -5.44 35.40
CA PHE A 143 -12.20 -4.51 35.19
C PHE A 143 -11.97 -3.13 35.80
N ASP A 144 -11.23 -3.05 36.90
CA ASP A 144 -10.82 -1.83 37.62
C ASP A 144 -9.70 -1.08 36.89
N GLU A 145 -8.87 -1.79 36.12
CA GLU A 145 -7.74 -1.23 35.35
C GLU A 145 -8.06 -0.92 33.88
N ALA A 146 -9.20 -1.38 33.35
CA ALA A 146 -9.58 -1.19 31.94
C ALA A 146 -9.59 0.31 31.51
N ASN A 147 -9.92 1.21 32.44
CA ASN A 147 -9.89 2.65 32.20
C ASN A 147 -8.47 3.19 31.87
N LEU A 148 -7.41 2.51 32.32
CA LEU A 148 -6.03 2.87 31.95
C LEU A 148 -5.81 2.61 30.45
N VAL A 149 -6.32 1.48 29.94
CA VAL A 149 -6.21 1.12 28.53
C VAL A 149 -6.95 2.13 27.66
N TYR A 150 -8.20 2.46 28.00
CA TYR A 150 -9.00 3.43 27.23
C TYR A 150 -8.35 4.80 27.17
N ARG A 151 -7.78 5.27 28.27
CA ARG A 151 -7.07 6.54 28.32
C ARG A 151 -5.82 6.55 27.43
N VAL A 152 -5.06 5.46 27.42
CA VAL A 152 -3.88 5.34 26.54
C VAL A 152 -4.31 5.31 25.08
N ILE A 153 -5.36 4.55 24.71
CA ILE A 153 -5.90 4.53 23.36
C ILE A 153 -6.31 5.96 22.91
N GLU A 154 -7.01 6.71 23.76
CA GLU A 154 -7.43 8.09 23.48
C GLU A 154 -6.22 9.03 23.31
N ASN A 155 -5.23 8.96 24.20
CA ASN A 155 -4.01 9.78 24.14
C ASN A 155 -3.25 9.60 22.82
N PHE A 156 -3.23 8.39 22.29
CA PHE A 156 -2.57 8.07 21.00
C PHE A 156 -3.53 8.11 19.80
N LYS A 157 -4.77 8.61 20.00
CA LYS A 157 -5.80 8.68 18.96
C LYS A 157 -6.04 7.34 18.29
N GLY A 158 -6.06 6.28 19.10
CA GLY A 158 -6.28 4.91 18.66
C GLY A 158 -7.76 4.62 18.47
N GLU A 159 -8.00 3.46 17.87
CA GLU A 159 -9.33 2.91 17.62
C GLU A 159 -9.45 1.53 18.23
N ILE A 160 -10.54 1.27 18.94
CA ILE A 160 -10.85 -0.05 19.48
C ILE A 160 -11.45 -0.90 18.37
N LEU A 161 -10.82 -2.04 18.09
CA LEU A 161 -11.28 -2.99 17.07
C LEU A 161 -12.17 -4.08 17.66
N GLY A 162 -11.93 -4.44 18.93
CA GLY A 162 -12.73 -5.48 19.60
C GLY A 162 -12.49 -5.53 21.10
N GLN A 163 -13.46 -6.09 21.80
CA GLN A 163 -13.41 -6.30 23.24
C GLN A 163 -14.08 -7.62 23.60
N THR A 164 -13.46 -8.38 24.49
CA THR A 164 -14.02 -9.62 25.03
C THR A 164 -13.96 -9.58 26.55
N TYR A 165 -15.06 -9.94 27.17
CA TYR A 165 -15.25 -9.90 28.62
C TYR A 165 -15.36 -11.33 29.17
N THR A 166 -14.43 -11.70 30.05
CA THR A 166 -14.44 -12.95 30.82
C THR A 166 -14.23 -12.62 32.30
N ASP A 167 -13.26 -13.18 32.95
CA ASP A 167 -12.72 -12.78 34.25
C ASP A 167 -11.85 -11.52 34.15
N GLN A 168 -11.41 -11.19 32.93
CA GLN A 168 -10.69 -9.98 32.57
C GLN A 168 -11.28 -9.40 31.27
N VAL A 169 -10.89 -8.16 30.96
CA VAL A 169 -11.21 -7.51 29.67
C VAL A 169 -10.02 -7.71 28.73
N THR A 170 -10.22 -8.37 27.61
CA THR A 170 -9.26 -8.38 26.50
C THR A 170 -9.65 -7.30 25.51
N ILE A 171 -8.73 -6.39 25.22
CA ILE A 171 -8.97 -5.26 24.33
C ILE A 171 -8.00 -5.35 23.15
N LEU A 172 -8.57 -5.42 21.93
CA LEU A 172 -7.85 -5.27 20.67
C LEU A 172 -8.06 -3.85 20.15
N PHE A 173 -6.99 -3.14 19.87
CA PHE A 173 -7.04 -1.77 19.38
C PHE A 173 -5.90 -1.49 18.38
N ARG A 174 -6.06 -0.45 17.58
CA ARG A 174 -5.01 0.00 16.65
C ARG A 174 -4.63 1.45 16.91
N ILE A 175 -3.36 1.74 16.73
CA ILE A 175 -2.78 3.07 16.81
C ILE A 175 -1.73 3.25 15.72
N SER A 176 -1.27 4.48 15.48
CA SER A 176 -0.13 4.69 14.58
C SER A 176 1.06 3.83 15.00
N ARG A 177 1.68 3.14 14.04
CA ARG A 177 2.83 2.27 14.27
C ARG A 177 3.99 2.98 14.96
N ASP A 178 4.21 4.26 14.63
CA ASP A 178 5.26 5.08 15.25
C ASP A 178 5.07 5.26 16.77
N HIS A 179 3.85 5.00 17.27
CA HIS A 179 3.51 5.14 18.68
C HIS A 179 3.29 3.79 19.40
N ALA A 180 3.33 2.66 18.71
CA ALA A 180 2.95 1.37 19.28
C ALA A 180 3.79 0.96 20.50
N GLU A 181 5.12 1.04 20.38
CA GLU A 181 6.00 0.71 21.49
C GLU A 181 5.82 1.66 22.68
N LYS A 182 5.65 2.96 22.40
CA LYS A 182 5.43 3.96 23.44
C LYS A 182 4.11 3.74 24.19
N ALA A 183 3.04 3.39 23.47
CA ALA A 183 1.74 3.09 24.08
C ALA A 183 1.80 1.81 24.92
N ALA A 184 2.45 0.76 24.41
CA ALA A 184 2.68 -0.47 25.17
C ALA A 184 3.47 -0.22 26.47
N TRP A 185 4.49 0.62 26.38
CA TRP A 185 5.29 1.03 27.54
C TRP A 185 4.48 1.87 28.54
N GLU A 186 3.64 2.81 28.07
CA GLU A 186 2.79 3.63 28.93
C GLU A 186 1.76 2.78 29.68
N LEU A 187 1.17 1.76 29.02
CA LEU A 187 0.29 0.78 29.67
C LEU A 187 1.01 0.01 30.76
N TYR A 188 2.20 -0.50 30.49
CA TYR A 188 3.01 -1.22 31.44
C TYR A 188 3.34 -0.38 32.67
N GLN A 189 3.80 0.86 32.47
CA GLN A 189 4.15 1.77 33.57
C GLN A 189 2.92 2.19 34.40
N SER A 190 1.81 2.57 33.74
CA SER A 190 0.61 3.05 34.41
C SER A 190 -0.10 1.99 35.24
N SER A 191 0.09 0.71 34.89
CA SER A 191 -0.48 -0.43 35.60
C SER A 191 0.50 -1.11 36.58
N ASN A 192 1.65 -0.49 36.88
CA ASN A 192 2.72 -1.10 37.68
C ASN A 192 3.16 -2.48 37.16
N GLY A 193 3.15 -2.67 35.83
CA GLY A 193 3.57 -3.89 35.17
C GLY A 193 2.50 -4.97 35.00
N HIS A 194 1.26 -4.72 35.42
CA HIS A 194 0.17 -5.68 35.32
C HIS A 194 -0.34 -5.82 33.89
N ILE A 195 -0.47 -4.72 33.14
CA ILE A 195 -0.96 -4.72 31.77
C ILE A 195 0.24 -4.75 30.80
N LYS A 196 0.30 -5.81 30.01
CA LYS A 196 1.26 -5.95 28.91
C LYS A 196 0.52 -5.97 27.60
N ALA A 197 0.84 -5.04 26.71
CA ALA A 197 0.28 -5.03 25.36
C ALA A 197 1.21 -5.78 24.41
N GLU A 198 0.64 -6.71 23.68
CA GLU A 198 1.31 -7.42 22.59
C GLU A 198 1.05 -6.66 21.29
N ILE A 199 2.12 -6.26 20.59
CA ILE A 199 2.01 -5.61 19.30
C ILE A 199 1.91 -6.71 18.24
N SER A 200 0.77 -6.75 17.54
CA SER A 200 0.56 -7.73 16.47
C SER A 200 1.56 -7.51 15.34
N THR A 201 2.09 -8.63 14.88
CA THR A 201 2.98 -8.67 13.72
C THR A 201 2.24 -8.97 12.42
N THR A 202 0.90 -9.03 12.43
CA THR A 202 0.08 -9.36 11.26
C THR A 202 0.22 -8.30 10.15
N PRO A 203 0.34 -8.68 8.88
CA PRO A 203 0.36 -7.75 7.76
C PRO A 203 -0.96 -6.96 7.65
N GLU A 204 -0.90 -5.68 7.31
CA GLU A 204 -2.09 -4.83 7.03
C GLU A 204 -2.94 -5.34 5.84
N ALA A 205 -2.45 -6.33 5.09
CA ALA A 205 -3.08 -6.87 3.89
C ALA A 205 -4.16 -7.95 4.17
N ASP A 206 -4.36 -8.37 5.41
CA ASP A 206 -5.28 -9.46 5.78
C ASP A 206 -6.47 -8.97 6.64
N ILE A 207 -6.92 -7.73 6.48
CA ILE A 207 -8.17 -7.28 7.09
C ILE A 207 -9.30 -7.61 6.11
N PRO A 208 -10.27 -8.47 6.49
CA PRO A 208 -11.39 -8.88 5.65
C PRO A 208 -12.34 -7.73 5.31
#